data_93e279fe12cd0709abeab264397c0d52
#
_entry.id   93e279fe12cd0709abeab264397c0d52
#
_cell.length_a   1.000
_cell.length_b   1.000
_cell.length_c   1.000
_cell.angle_alpha   90.00
_cell.angle_beta   90.00
_cell.angle_gamma   90.00
#
_symmetry.space_group_name_H-M   'P 1'
#
loop_
_entity.id
_entity.type
_entity.pdbx_description
1 polymer ?
#
loop_
_entity_poly.entity_id
_entity_poly.type
_entity_poly.pdbx_seq_one_letter_code
_entity_poly.pdbx_strand_id
1 'polypeptide(L)'
;KKTSLETFGGYIHTYKFDEAVRDGVVLDLRYEYRDIPQEIKSQDKIDTWFEIKTKGLTPRAKAKLKSMWATMQKVFSSRSRLEKIALDIQFDFETKPRLMDGNGNAMLVAGSVYSACKYYEIFQQIGFKKCAIITSYEPQVGDLRTDTVSDDEETETFEKYEIYQKMLDGQSVEDFEKEAKRKFIDEPANMKLLIVVDKLLTGFDAPPCTYLYIDKAMHDHGLFQAICRVNRLDGDSKDFGYIVDYKQLFGELADAINTYTSGAFEDYDAEDVAGLLKDRTNEAKKYFLETLDALDELCEGVSMPRAEIDYIHYFCGE
;
A
#
# COMPACT_ATOMS: atom_id res chain seq x y z
N LYS A 1 14.84 24.20 -21.11
CA LYS A 1 15.46 24.28 -19.76
C LYS A 1 16.81 23.59 -19.86
N LYS A 2 17.86 24.15 -19.25
CA LYS A 2 19.16 23.49 -19.14
C LYS A 2 19.06 22.38 -18.11
N THR A 3 19.69 21.24 -18.38
CA THR A 3 19.78 20.12 -17.43
C THR A 3 20.75 20.44 -16.28
N SER A 4 20.68 19.69 -15.20
CA SER A 4 21.61 19.81 -14.08
C SER A 4 23.07 19.54 -14.56
N LEU A 5 23.26 18.56 -15.45
CA LEU A 5 24.54 18.24 -16.07
C LEU A 5 25.11 19.40 -16.91
N GLU A 6 24.25 20.08 -17.69
CA GLU A 6 24.65 21.24 -18.47
C GLU A 6 24.99 22.47 -17.59
N THR A 7 24.41 22.53 -16.39
CA THR A 7 24.58 23.68 -15.48
C THR A 7 25.76 23.48 -14.53
N PHE A 8 25.94 22.27 -14.00
CA PHE A 8 26.92 21.98 -12.93
C PHE A 8 28.06 21.06 -13.34
N GLY A 9 28.04 20.50 -14.58
CA GLY A 9 29.01 19.51 -15.05
C GLY A 9 28.66 18.08 -14.65
N GLY A 10 29.57 17.13 -14.95
CA GLY A 10 29.35 15.69 -14.65
C GLY A 10 29.28 15.41 -13.14
N TYR A 11 28.62 14.31 -12.81
CA TYR A 11 28.55 13.84 -11.41
C TYR A 11 29.94 13.49 -10.87
N ILE A 12 30.25 13.91 -9.65
CA ILE A 12 31.46 13.50 -8.93
C ILE A 12 31.26 12.09 -8.38
N HIS A 13 30.07 11.79 -7.90
CA HIS A 13 29.65 10.49 -7.37
C HIS A 13 28.14 10.36 -7.45
N THR A 14 27.62 9.17 -7.77
CA THR A 14 26.20 8.80 -7.69
C THR A 14 26.02 7.79 -6.56
N TYR A 15 25.08 8.02 -5.68
CA TYR A 15 24.70 7.11 -4.61
C TYR A 15 23.38 6.44 -4.99
N LYS A 16 23.46 5.18 -5.39
CA LYS A 16 22.35 4.43 -5.95
C LYS A 16 21.44 3.84 -4.88
N PHE A 17 20.21 3.47 -5.25
CA PHE A 17 19.21 2.91 -4.34
C PHE A 17 19.70 1.60 -3.69
N ASP A 18 20.28 0.70 -4.46
CA ASP A 18 20.81 -0.57 -3.96
C ASP A 18 22.03 -0.39 -3.03
N GLU A 19 22.83 0.66 -3.23
CA GLU A 19 23.87 1.05 -2.29
C GLU A 19 23.27 1.56 -0.97
N ALA A 20 22.24 2.41 -1.04
CA ALA A 20 21.54 2.93 0.12
C ALA A 20 20.82 1.83 0.93
N VAL A 21 20.27 0.83 0.27
CA VAL A 21 19.70 -0.37 0.92
C VAL A 21 20.79 -1.21 1.58
N ARG A 22 21.89 -1.48 0.88
CA ARG A 22 23.02 -2.24 1.42
C ARG A 22 23.65 -1.56 2.63
N ASP A 23 23.76 -0.23 2.58
CA ASP A 23 24.32 0.58 3.66
C ASP A 23 23.32 0.81 4.82
N GLY A 24 22.10 0.29 4.70
CA GLY A 24 21.05 0.41 5.71
C GLY A 24 20.51 1.83 5.91
N VAL A 25 20.61 2.69 4.89
CA VAL A 25 20.10 4.08 4.93
C VAL A 25 18.60 4.12 4.57
N VAL A 26 18.16 3.21 3.71
CA VAL A 26 16.76 3.02 3.36
C VAL A 26 16.42 1.53 3.36
N LEU A 27 15.13 1.22 3.52
CA LEU A 27 14.63 -0.14 3.41
C LEU A 27 14.45 -0.54 1.96
N ASP A 28 14.60 -1.83 1.73
CA ASP A 28 14.24 -2.44 0.47
C ASP A 28 12.72 -2.45 0.24
N LEU A 29 12.30 -2.59 -0.99
CA LEU A 29 10.91 -2.47 -1.40
C LEU A 29 10.37 -3.82 -1.88
N ARG A 30 9.12 -4.11 -1.51
CA ARG A 30 8.36 -5.25 -2.03
C ARG A 30 7.17 -4.73 -2.83
N TYR A 31 7.10 -5.13 -4.08
CA TYR A 31 6.03 -4.79 -4.99
C TYR A 31 5.06 -5.96 -5.15
N GLU A 32 3.76 -5.66 -5.12
CA GLU A 32 2.66 -6.59 -5.37
C GLU A 32 1.66 -5.93 -6.31
N TYR A 33 1.45 -6.51 -7.49
CA TYR A 33 0.33 -6.14 -8.35
C TYR A 33 -0.91 -6.93 -7.93
N ARG A 34 -2.04 -6.24 -7.76
CA ARG A 34 -3.32 -6.85 -7.45
C ARG A 34 -4.35 -6.48 -8.51
N ASP A 35 -4.69 -7.44 -9.35
CA ASP A 35 -5.85 -7.28 -10.24
C ASP A 35 -7.13 -7.41 -9.43
N ILE A 36 -7.91 -6.32 -9.40
CA ILE A 36 -9.26 -6.32 -8.82
C ILE A 36 -10.27 -6.40 -9.97
N PRO A 37 -10.75 -7.59 -10.29
CA PRO A 37 -11.67 -7.77 -11.41
C PRO A 37 -12.97 -7.00 -11.16
N GLN A 38 -13.43 -6.27 -12.18
CA GLN A 38 -14.70 -5.53 -12.12
C GLN A 38 -15.90 -6.48 -11.96
N GLU A 39 -15.78 -7.70 -12.48
CA GLU A 39 -16.77 -8.75 -12.34
C GLU A 39 -16.12 -10.04 -11.82
N ILE A 40 -16.60 -10.54 -10.68
CA ILE A 40 -16.19 -11.84 -10.16
C ILE A 40 -17.09 -12.89 -10.76
N LYS A 41 -16.58 -13.63 -11.76
CA LYS A 41 -17.34 -14.67 -12.49
C LYS A 41 -17.28 -16.08 -11.85
N SER A 42 -16.46 -16.32 -10.83
CA SER A 42 -16.40 -17.63 -10.19
C SER A 42 -16.10 -17.59 -8.70
N GLN A 43 -16.92 -18.28 -7.93
CA GLN A 43 -16.77 -18.51 -6.49
C GLN A 43 -15.42 -19.16 -6.16
N ASP A 44 -14.99 -20.12 -6.99
CA ASP A 44 -13.76 -20.90 -6.78
C ASP A 44 -12.49 -20.04 -6.74
N LYS A 45 -12.42 -18.96 -7.54
CA LYS A 45 -11.28 -18.02 -7.52
C LYS A 45 -11.23 -17.22 -6.22
N ILE A 46 -12.39 -16.87 -5.69
CA ILE A 46 -12.52 -16.12 -4.43
C ILE A 46 -12.08 -16.99 -3.27
N ASP A 47 -12.56 -18.23 -3.23
CA ASP A 47 -12.22 -19.18 -2.16
C ASP A 47 -10.73 -19.53 -2.20
N THR A 48 -10.16 -19.72 -3.39
CA THR A 48 -8.71 -19.95 -3.56
C THR A 48 -7.90 -18.74 -3.08
N TRP A 49 -8.31 -17.52 -3.42
CA TRP A 49 -7.65 -16.30 -2.95
C TRP A 49 -7.71 -16.18 -1.42
N PHE A 50 -8.88 -16.45 -0.81
CA PHE A 50 -9.04 -16.44 0.65
C PHE A 50 -8.13 -17.46 1.33
N GLU A 51 -8.06 -18.68 0.82
CA GLU A 51 -7.18 -19.74 1.36
C GLU A 51 -5.70 -19.34 1.28
N ILE A 52 -5.27 -18.75 0.16
CA ILE A 52 -3.89 -18.25 0.00
C ILE A 52 -3.59 -17.14 1.01
N LYS A 53 -4.47 -16.16 1.15
CA LYS A 53 -4.30 -15.00 2.03
C LYS A 53 -4.35 -15.35 3.53
N THR A 54 -5.09 -16.39 3.90
CA THR A 54 -5.24 -16.84 5.29
C THR A 54 -4.28 -17.96 5.66
N LYS A 55 -3.38 -18.35 4.76
CA LYS A 55 -2.37 -19.37 5.01
C LYS A 55 -1.45 -18.93 6.16
N GLY A 56 -1.31 -19.78 7.17
CA GLY A 56 -0.50 -19.51 8.36
C GLY A 56 -1.24 -18.83 9.53
N LEU A 57 -2.52 -18.49 9.37
CA LEU A 57 -3.32 -17.97 10.49
C LEU A 57 -3.86 -19.10 11.37
N THR A 58 -4.00 -18.79 12.67
CA THR A 58 -4.62 -19.73 13.61
C THR A 58 -6.08 -20.04 13.21
N PRO A 59 -6.61 -21.24 13.54
CA PRO A 59 -8.00 -21.60 13.22
C PRO A 59 -9.04 -20.59 13.71
N ARG A 60 -8.79 -19.97 14.87
CA ARG A 60 -9.67 -18.94 15.46
C ARG A 60 -9.66 -17.63 14.66
N ALA A 61 -8.47 -17.18 14.25
CA ALA A 61 -8.31 -15.99 13.40
C ALA A 61 -8.93 -16.24 12.00
N LYS A 62 -8.70 -17.44 11.45
CA LYS A 62 -9.28 -17.85 10.17
C LYS A 62 -10.81 -17.92 10.22
N ALA A 63 -11.40 -18.42 11.31
CA ALA A 63 -12.85 -18.46 11.51
C ALA A 63 -13.46 -17.05 11.62
N LYS A 64 -12.80 -16.14 12.37
CA LYS A 64 -13.21 -14.72 12.45
C LYS A 64 -13.18 -14.07 11.07
N LEU A 65 -12.10 -14.24 10.31
CA LEU A 65 -11.98 -13.73 8.95
C LEU A 65 -12.98 -14.39 8.01
N LYS A 66 -13.29 -15.68 8.15
CA LYS A 66 -14.29 -16.36 7.33
C LYS A 66 -15.70 -15.83 7.56
N SER A 67 -16.05 -15.42 8.78
CA SER A 67 -17.35 -14.80 9.06
C SER A 67 -17.42 -13.39 8.45
N MET A 68 -16.35 -12.60 8.52
CA MET A 68 -16.23 -11.32 7.80
C MET A 68 -16.28 -11.54 6.29
N TRP A 69 -15.57 -12.55 5.80
CA TRP A 69 -15.52 -12.94 4.40
C TRP A 69 -16.87 -13.40 3.83
N ALA A 70 -17.66 -14.14 4.56
CA ALA A 70 -19.01 -14.55 4.14
C ALA A 70 -19.93 -13.32 3.94
N THR A 71 -19.74 -12.28 4.76
CA THR A 71 -20.36 -10.97 4.58
C THR A 71 -19.80 -10.26 3.35
N MET A 72 -18.48 -10.31 3.16
CA MET A 72 -17.79 -9.73 2.01
C MET A 72 -18.17 -10.41 0.69
N GLN A 73 -18.38 -11.72 0.63
CA GLN A 73 -18.80 -12.42 -0.59
C GLN A 73 -20.14 -11.93 -1.13
N LYS A 74 -21.12 -11.67 -0.26
CA LYS A 74 -22.39 -11.07 -0.68
C LYS A 74 -22.20 -9.65 -1.23
N VAL A 75 -21.18 -8.98 -0.74
CA VAL A 75 -20.78 -7.63 -1.08
C VAL A 75 -20.00 -7.58 -2.40
N PHE A 76 -19.06 -8.52 -2.62
CA PHE A 76 -18.23 -8.57 -3.83
C PHE A 76 -19.01 -8.81 -5.13
N SER A 77 -20.14 -9.49 -5.05
CA SER A 77 -20.95 -9.77 -6.24
C SER A 77 -21.70 -8.55 -6.80
N SER A 78 -21.85 -7.48 -6.02
CA SER A 78 -22.68 -6.32 -6.34
C SER A 78 -21.97 -4.95 -6.28
N ARG A 79 -20.69 -4.89 -5.88
CA ARG A 79 -20.04 -3.63 -5.56
C ARG A 79 -19.01 -3.14 -6.59
N SER A 80 -18.83 -1.81 -6.59
CA SER A 80 -17.88 -1.11 -7.45
C SER A 80 -16.42 -1.52 -7.18
N ARG A 81 -15.52 -1.22 -8.13
CA ARG A 81 -14.09 -1.47 -8.00
C ARG A 81 -13.49 -0.80 -6.75
N LEU A 82 -13.93 0.42 -6.42
CA LEU A 82 -13.46 1.15 -5.23
C LEU A 82 -13.78 0.41 -3.93
N GLU A 83 -14.97 -0.17 -3.84
CA GLU A 83 -15.39 -0.94 -2.67
C GLU A 83 -14.55 -2.21 -2.51
N LYS A 84 -14.23 -2.88 -3.61
CA LYS A 84 -13.36 -4.07 -3.60
C LYS A 84 -11.94 -3.74 -3.13
N ILE A 85 -11.38 -2.64 -3.61
CA ILE A 85 -10.06 -2.14 -3.16
C ILE A 85 -10.09 -1.77 -1.68
N ALA A 86 -11.12 -1.06 -1.22
CA ALA A 86 -11.23 -0.69 0.20
C ALA A 86 -11.31 -1.92 1.12
N LEU A 87 -12.03 -2.97 0.70
CA LEU A 87 -12.10 -4.23 1.42
C LEU A 87 -10.76 -4.99 1.41
N ASP A 88 -10.05 -4.99 0.27
CA ASP A 88 -8.71 -5.60 0.16
C ASP A 88 -7.71 -4.89 1.10
N ILE A 89 -7.74 -3.56 1.16
CA ILE A 89 -6.94 -2.77 2.09
C ILE A 89 -7.32 -3.08 3.55
N GLN A 90 -8.61 -3.10 3.88
CA GLN A 90 -9.06 -3.46 5.22
C GLN A 90 -8.58 -4.85 5.63
N PHE A 91 -8.62 -5.81 4.70
CA PHE A 91 -8.13 -7.15 4.93
C PHE A 91 -6.63 -7.19 5.24
N ASP A 92 -5.82 -6.38 4.55
CA ASP A 92 -4.39 -6.26 4.88
C ASP A 92 -4.18 -5.73 6.32
N PHE A 93 -5.01 -4.80 6.80
CA PHE A 93 -4.94 -4.32 8.19
C PHE A 93 -5.31 -5.38 9.23
N GLU A 94 -5.99 -6.45 8.84
CA GLU A 94 -6.34 -7.57 9.71
C GLU A 94 -5.36 -8.76 9.59
N THR A 95 -4.50 -8.78 8.56
CA THR A 95 -3.64 -9.94 8.26
C THR A 95 -2.15 -9.64 8.22
N LYS A 96 -1.76 -8.41 7.86
CA LYS A 96 -0.34 -8.04 7.76
C LYS A 96 0.18 -7.65 9.14
N PRO A 97 1.23 -8.30 9.65
CA PRO A 97 1.64 -8.16 11.06
C PRO A 97 1.78 -6.71 11.50
N ARG A 98 2.57 -5.92 10.78
CA ARG A 98 2.87 -4.54 11.17
C ARG A 98 1.65 -3.59 11.13
N LEU A 99 0.69 -3.83 10.21
CA LEU A 99 -0.58 -3.08 10.14
C LEU A 99 -1.55 -3.54 11.24
N MET A 100 -1.60 -4.85 11.50
CA MET A 100 -2.44 -5.46 12.51
C MET A 100 -2.03 -5.02 13.92
N ASP A 101 -0.73 -5.01 14.19
CA ASP A 101 -0.17 -4.66 15.50
C ASP A 101 -0.21 -3.15 15.79
N GLY A 102 -0.54 -2.33 14.78
CA GLY A 102 -0.62 -0.88 14.91
C GLY A 102 0.74 -0.16 14.94
N ASN A 103 1.84 -0.87 14.65
CA ASN A 103 3.18 -0.30 14.54
C ASN A 103 3.44 0.34 13.17
N GLY A 104 2.62 0.01 12.18
CA GLY A 104 2.68 0.56 10.84
C GLY A 104 1.34 1.09 10.37
N ASN A 105 1.39 1.95 9.39
CA ASN A 105 0.24 2.50 8.71
C ASN A 105 0.46 2.54 7.19
N ALA A 106 -0.51 3.11 6.46
CA ALA A 106 -0.50 3.07 5.01
C ALA A 106 -0.95 4.38 4.37
N MET A 107 -0.56 4.59 3.12
CA MET A 107 -1.10 5.63 2.25
C MET A 107 -1.84 4.98 1.07
N LEU A 108 -3.00 5.54 0.68
CA LEU A 108 -3.73 5.20 -0.53
C LEU A 108 -3.70 6.38 -1.50
N VAL A 109 -3.11 6.17 -2.67
CA VAL A 109 -3.09 7.16 -3.75
C VAL A 109 -4.30 6.96 -4.63
N ALA A 110 -5.26 7.88 -4.54
CA ALA A 110 -6.49 7.87 -5.32
C ALA A 110 -6.34 8.68 -6.62
N GLY A 111 -7.07 8.30 -7.66
CA GLY A 111 -7.00 8.93 -8.98
C GLY A 111 -7.49 10.38 -9.02
N SER A 112 -8.41 10.78 -8.14
CA SER A 112 -8.97 12.14 -8.06
C SER A 112 -9.43 12.46 -6.63
N VAL A 113 -9.72 13.74 -6.36
CA VAL A 113 -10.30 14.18 -5.08
C VAL A 113 -11.65 13.49 -4.84
N TYR A 114 -12.47 13.36 -5.90
CA TYR A 114 -13.75 12.66 -5.81
C TYR A 114 -13.58 11.19 -5.44
N SER A 115 -12.65 10.49 -6.10
CA SER A 115 -12.32 9.10 -5.74
C SER A 115 -11.81 8.97 -4.30
N ALA A 116 -11.01 9.93 -3.83
CA ALA A 116 -10.54 9.95 -2.43
C ALA A 116 -11.71 10.10 -1.44
N CYS A 117 -12.68 10.96 -1.76
CA CYS A 117 -13.91 11.12 -0.97
C CYS A 117 -14.74 9.83 -0.96
N LYS A 118 -14.91 9.17 -2.11
CA LYS A 118 -15.63 7.89 -2.19
C LYS A 118 -14.93 6.78 -1.41
N TYR A 119 -13.61 6.67 -1.47
CA TYR A 119 -12.84 5.76 -0.61
C TYR A 119 -13.09 6.03 0.87
N TYR A 120 -13.02 7.29 1.29
CA TYR A 120 -13.27 7.65 2.69
C TYR A 120 -14.68 7.25 3.14
N GLU A 121 -15.71 7.56 2.34
CA GLU A 121 -17.08 7.18 2.62
C GLU A 121 -17.24 5.65 2.75
N ILE A 122 -16.65 4.88 1.83
CA ILE A 122 -16.65 3.43 1.87
C ILE A 122 -15.95 2.92 3.14
N PHE A 123 -14.77 3.44 3.50
CA PHE A 123 -14.07 3.06 4.72
C PHE A 123 -14.91 3.35 5.98
N GLN A 124 -15.60 4.49 6.03
CA GLN A 124 -16.51 4.79 7.14
C GLN A 124 -17.67 3.78 7.22
N GLN A 125 -18.27 3.42 6.08
CA GLN A 125 -19.39 2.46 5.99
C GLN A 125 -18.99 1.04 6.43
N ILE A 126 -17.79 0.59 6.07
CA ILE A 126 -17.27 -0.74 6.46
C ILE A 126 -16.67 -0.76 7.87
N GLY A 127 -16.72 0.37 8.60
CA GLY A 127 -16.23 0.49 9.98
C GLY A 127 -14.74 0.77 10.14
N PHE A 128 -14.01 1.03 9.05
CA PHE A 128 -12.60 1.42 9.07
C PHE A 128 -12.48 2.94 9.29
N LYS A 129 -12.64 3.39 10.54
CA LYS A 129 -12.79 4.81 10.88
C LYS A 129 -11.47 5.58 11.06
N LYS A 130 -10.34 4.88 11.19
CA LYS A 130 -9.03 5.50 11.45
C LYS A 130 -8.33 5.90 10.14
N CYS A 131 -9.01 6.65 9.29
CA CYS A 131 -8.51 7.17 8.02
C CYS A 131 -8.86 8.64 7.83
N ALA A 132 -8.08 9.33 7.00
CA ALA A 132 -8.30 10.74 6.66
C ALA A 132 -7.96 11.01 5.19
N ILE A 133 -8.64 11.99 4.58
CA ILE A 133 -8.31 12.52 3.25
C ILE A 133 -7.34 13.68 3.43
N ILE A 134 -6.24 13.68 2.70
CA ILE A 134 -5.29 14.79 2.64
C ILE A 134 -5.04 15.15 1.17
N THR A 135 -5.66 16.22 0.71
CA THR A 135 -5.54 16.70 -0.68
C THR A 135 -5.38 18.23 -0.71
N SER A 136 -5.24 18.80 -1.88
CA SER A 136 -5.23 20.26 -2.07
C SER A 136 -6.63 20.88 -2.18
N TYR A 137 -7.69 20.08 -2.04
CA TYR A 137 -9.06 20.56 -2.06
C TYR A 137 -9.43 21.23 -0.74
N GLU A 138 -9.98 22.42 -0.82
CA GLU A 138 -10.54 23.18 0.28
C GLU A 138 -12.04 23.41 0.03
N PRO A 139 -12.93 22.80 0.83
CA PRO A 139 -14.37 22.93 0.61
C PRO A 139 -14.83 24.37 0.84
N GLN A 140 -15.46 24.98 -0.16
CA GLN A 140 -15.97 26.34 -0.10
C GLN A 140 -17.49 26.35 -0.21
N VAL A 141 -18.16 27.32 0.46
CA VAL A 141 -19.61 27.50 0.36
C VAL A 141 -20.06 27.78 -1.08
N GLY A 142 -19.13 28.32 -1.91
CA GLY A 142 -19.34 28.51 -3.34
C GLY A 142 -19.54 27.23 -4.13
N ASP A 143 -19.01 26.11 -3.64
CA ASP A 143 -19.17 24.78 -4.26
C ASP A 143 -20.64 24.29 -4.27
N LEU A 144 -21.48 24.94 -3.49
CA LEU A 144 -22.94 24.68 -3.42
C LEU A 144 -23.77 25.48 -4.42
N ARG A 145 -23.15 26.37 -5.22
CA ARG A 145 -23.81 27.31 -6.13
C ARG A 145 -23.13 27.32 -7.50
N THR A 146 -23.42 26.36 -8.34
CA THR A 146 -22.94 26.36 -9.72
C THR A 146 -24.12 26.34 -10.68
N ASP A 147 -24.51 27.51 -11.20
CA ASP A 147 -25.56 27.66 -12.19
C ASP A 147 -25.10 27.37 -13.65
N THR A 148 -23.92 26.78 -13.86
CA THR A 148 -23.28 26.71 -15.20
C THR A 148 -22.61 25.38 -15.57
N VAL A 149 -22.76 24.32 -14.78
CA VAL A 149 -22.07 23.02 -14.97
C VAL A 149 -23.09 21.93 -15.28
N SER A 150 -22.65 20.77 -15.79
CA SER A 150 -23.53 19.61 -16.03
C SER A 150 -24.02 19.01 -14.70
N ASP A 151 -25.22 18.43 -14.71
CA ASP A 151 -25.87 17.80 -13.53
C ASP A 151 -24.94 16.82 -12.80
N ASP A 152 -24.08 16.10 -13.53
CA ASP A 152 -23.13 15.12 -12.96
C ASP A 152 -21.98 15.81 -12.20
N GLU A 153 -21.40 16.91 -12.74
CA GLU A 153 -20.32 17.64 -12.09
C GLU A 153 -20.79 18.42 -10.86
N GLU A 154 -22.03 18.92 -10.86
CA GLU A 154 -22.66 19.53 -9.68
C GLU A 154 -22.84 18.50 -8.57
N THR A 155 -23.28 17.30 -8.92
CA THR A 155 -23.47 16.19 -7.96
C THR A 155 -22.12 15.81 -7.33
N GLU A 156 -21.06 15.64 -8.12
CA GLU A 156 -19.72 15.32 -7.59
C GLU A 156 -19.16 16.41 -6.68
N THR A 157 -19.38 17.67 -7.00
CA THR A 157 -18.89 18.82 -6.22
C THR A 157 -19.61 18.89 -4.90
N PHE A 158 -20.93 18.70 -4.89
CA PHE A 158 -21.74 18.65 -3.67
C PHE A 158 -21.33 17.49 -2.76
N GLU A 159 -21.18 16.28 -3.31
CA GLU A 159 -20.77 15.11 -2.54
C GLU A 159 -19.37 15.28 -1.93
N LYS A 160 -18.40 15.83 -2.68
CA LYS A 160 -17.06 16.16 -2.14
C LYS A 160 -17.17 17.10 -0.95
N TYR A 161 -17.97 18.16 -1.08
CA TYR A 161 -18.19 19.13 -0.01
C TYR A 161 -18.77 18.48 1.24
N GLU A 162 -19.85 17.70 1.10
CA GLU A 162 -20.48 17.03 2.23
C GLU A 162 -19.55 16.05 2.94
N ILE A 163 -18.79 15.25 2.19
CA ILE A 163 -17.85 14.29 2.76
C ILE A 163 -16.75 15.00 3.54
N TYR A 164 -16.19 16.08 2.96
CA TYR A 164 -15.19 16.88 3.66
C TYR A 164 -15.74 17.55 4.92
N GLN A 165 -16.93 18.12 4.88
CA GLN A 165 -17.56 18.73 6.07
C GLN A 165 -17.77 17.70 7.19
N LYS A 166 -18.22 16.50 6.86
CA LYS A 166 -18.35 15.40 7.82
C LYS A 166 -17.00 14.96 8.40
N MET A 167 -15.95 14.92 7.58
CA MET A 167 -14.60 14.54 8.01
C MET A 167 -13.98 15.60 8.92
N LEU A 168 -14.12 16.88 8.56
CA LEU A 168 -13.53 18.01 9.29
C LEU A 168 -14.20 18.24 10.66
N ASP A 169 -15.45 17.86 10.82
CA ASP A 169 -16.23 18.01 12.07
C ASP A 169 -16.12 19.42 12.69
N GLY A 170 -16.23 20.43 11.84
CA GLY A 170 -16.16 21.85 12.22
C GLY A 170 -14.73 22.42 12.37
N GLN A 171 -13.70 21.64 12.14
CA GLN A 171 -12.31 22.11 12.14
C GLN A 171 -11.94 22.77 10.81
N SER A 172 -10.92 23.63 10.82
CA SER A 172 -10.31 24.11 9.58
C SER A 172 -9.57 22.98 8.86
N VAL A 173 -9.44 23.05 7.52
CA VAL A 173 -8.65 22.07 6.74
C VAL A 173 -7.22 22.02 7.25
N GLU A 174 -6.62 23.18 7.55
CA GLU A 174 -5.24 23.29 8.00
C GLU A 174 -5.02 22.58 9.35
N ASP A 175 -5.87 22.84 10.33
CA ASP A 175 -5.77 22.23 11.68
C ASP A 175 -6.00 20.73 11.62
N PHE A 176 -7.02 20.30 10.86
CA PHE A 176 -7.32 18.88 10.65
C PHE A 176 -6.15 18.15 10.01
N GLU A 177 -5.59 18.69 8.92
CA GLU A 177 -4.44 18.08 8.25
C GLU A 177 -3.20 18.02 9.14
N LYS A 178 -2.94 19.06 9.90
CA LYS A 178 -1.82 19.11 10.85
C LYS A 178 -1.94 17.99 11.88
N GLU A 179 -3.13 17.84 12.45
CA GLU A 179 -3.40 16.80 13.44
C GLU A 179 -3.40 15.39 12.82
N ALA A 180 -3.97 15.21 11.64
CA ALA A 180 -3.95 13.93 10.93
C ALA A 180 -2.51 13.48 10.60
N LYS A 181 -1.67 14.41 10.12
CA LYS A 181 -0.25 14.14 9.83
C LYS A 181 0.54 13.84 11.11
N ARG A 182 0.30 14.56 12.19
CA ARG A 182 0.90 14.28 13.49
C ARG A 182 0.55 12.87 13.97
N LYS A 183 -0.75 12.55 14.01
CA LYS A 183 -1.20 11.19 14.40
C LYS A 183 -0.66 10.09 13.49
N PHE A 184 -0.53 10.36 12.19
CA PHE A 184 0.00 9.39 11.25
C PHE A 184 1.47 9.05 11.53
N ILE A 185 2.25 10.02 12.03
CA ILE A 185 3.66 9.82 12.39
C ILE A 185 3.77 9.26 13.81
N ASP A 186 3.11 9.89 14.79
CA ASP A 186 3.35 9.62 16.21
C ASP A 186 2.44 8.53 16.78
N GLU A 187 1.29 8.30 16.16
CA GLU A 187 0.23 7.41 16.66
C GLU A 187 -0.33 6.51 15.53
N PRO A 188 0.49 5.67 14.86
CA PRO A 188 0.06 4.90 13.69
C PRO A 188 -1.14 3.97 13.96
N ALA A 189 -1.32 3.50 15.18
CA ALA A 189 -2.50 2.75 15.58
C ALA A 189 -3.81 3.58 15.60
N ASN A 190 -3.71 4.92 15.69
CA ASN A 190 -4.85 5.84 15.75
C ASN A 190 -5.14 6.53 14.40
N MET A 191 -4.15 6.63 13.51
CA MET A 191 -4.30 7.08 12.14
C MET A 191 -3.69 6.03 11.22
N LYS A 192 -4.51 5.08 10.78
CA LYS A 192 -4.08 3.89 10.03
C LYS A 192 -3.86 4.16 8.55
N LEU A 193 -4.66 5.04 7.95
CA LEU A 193 -4.65 5.26 6.50
C LEU A 193 -4.80 6.74 6.16
N LEU A 194 -3.88 7.27 5.35
CA LEU A 194 -4.08 8.54 4.65
C LEU A 194 -4.48 8.29 3.20
N ILE A 195 -5.58 8.92 2.76
CA ILE A 195 -6.06 8.88 1.38
C ILE A 195 -5.62 10.18 0.72
N VAL A 196 -4.75 10.07 -0.28
CA VAL A 196 -4.11 11.21 -0.94
C VAL A 196 -4.33 11.15 -2.46
N VAL A 197 -4.10 12.26 -3.15
CA VAL A 197 -4.09 12.31 -4.63
C VAL A 197 -2.70 12.64 -5.13
N ASP A 198 -2.14 13.79 -4.76
CA ASP A 198 -0.78 14.23 -5.09
C ASP A 198 -0.04 14.78 -3.86
N LYS A 199 -0.81 15.36 -2.93
CA LYS A 199 -0.29 15.93 -1.68
C LYS A 199 0.34 14.83 -0.83
N LEU A 200 1.43 15.13 -0.15
CA LEU A 200 2.26 14.24 0.67
C LEU A 200 3.09 13.19 -0.10
N LEU A 201 2.91 13.03 -1.40
CA LEU A 201 3.78 12.16 -2.19
C LEU A 201 5.21 12.73 -2.30
N THR A 202 5.35 14.05 -2.10
CA THR A 202 6.63 14.74 -2.05
C THR A 202 6.83 15.40 -0.69
N GLY A 203 8.05 15.34 -0.16
CA GLY A 203 8.46 16.11 1.03
C GLY A 203 7.86 15.67 2.38
N PHE A 204 6.95 14.69 2.41
CA PHE A 204 6.37 14.17 3.66
C PHE A 204 7.19 12.98 4.18
N ASP A 205 7.71 13.09 5.39
CA ASP A 205 8.47 12.04 6.06
C ASP A 205 7.63 11.39 7.16
N ALA A 206 7.35 10.10 6.99
CA ALA A 206 6.54 9.32 7.91
C ALA A 206 7.14 7.91 8.03
N PRO A 207 8.10 7.69 8.94
CA PRO A 207 8.74 6.39 9.15
C PRO A 207 7.76 5.22 9.36
N PRO A 208 6.63 5.36 10.10
CA PRO A 208 5.66 4.28 10.26
C PRO A 208 4.95 3.86 8.97
N CYS A 209 4.97 4.70 7.91
CA CYS A 209 4.32 4.38 6.63
C CYS A 209 4.97 3.16 6.00
N THR A 210 4.27 2.02 6.06
CA THR A 210 4.78 0.71 5.64
C THR A 210 4.21 0.27 4.30
N TYR A 211 2.95 0.64 4.01
CA TYR A 211 2.26 0.26 2.78
C TYR A 211 1.85 1.48 1.96
N LEU A 212 2.10 1.39 0.65
CA LEU A 212 1.62 2.34 -0.34
C LEU A 212 0.69 1.60 -1.31
N TYR A 213 -0.60 1.91 -1.24
CA TYR A 213 -1.61 1.42 -2.16
C TYR A 213 -1.79 2.43 -3.29
N ILE A 214 -1.73 2.00 -4.55
CA ILE A 214 -1.78 2.90 -5.70
C ILE A 214 -2.98 2.54 -6.58
N ASP A 215 -4.00 3.40 -6.60
CA ASP A 215 -5.15 3.36 -7.53
C ASP A 215 -5.19 4.61 -8.42
N LYS A 216 -4.03 5.02 -8.89
CA LYS A 216 -3.85 6.17 -9.77
C LYS A 216 -2.88 5.80 -10.89
N ALA A 217 -3.19 6.18 -12.13
CA ALA A 217 -2.19 6.15 -13.19
C ALA A 217 -1.10 7.18 -12.85
N MET A 218 0.11 6.72 -12.63
CA MET A 218 1.27 7.54 -12.27
C MET A 218 2.40 7.19 -13.22
N HIS A 219 3.18 8.20 -13.59
CA HIS A 219 4.30 8.03 -14.50
C HIS A 219 5.57 8.64 -13.90
N ASP A 220 6.71 8.10 -14.27
CA ASP A 220 8.02 8.68 -14.06
C ASP A 220 8.33 9.15 -12.63
N HIS A 221 8.75 10.38 -12.51
CA HIS A 221 9.19 11.02 -11.28
C HIS A 221 8.16 11.01 -10.14
N GLY A 222 6.85 11.13 -10.47
CA GLY A 222 5.78 11.11 -9.48
C GLY A 222 5.63 9.75 -8.80
N LEU A 223 5.75 8.66 -9.57
CA LEU A 223 5.70 7.29 -9.05
C LEU A 223 6.90 7.01 -8.14
N PHE A 224 8.11 7.39 -8.59
CA PHE A 224 9.32 7.22 -7.79
C PHE A 224 9.26 7.97 -6.46
N GLN A 225 8.78 9.21 -6.47
CA GLN A 225 8.62 10.00 -5.25
C GLN A 225 7.62 9.38 -4.26
N ALA A 226 6.52 8.82 -4.78
CA ALA A 226 5.54 8.11 -3.96
C ALA A 226 6.14 6.85 -3.33
N ILE A 227 6.90 6.07 -4.09
CA ILE A 227 7.58 4.85 -3.64
C ILE A 227 8.54 5.13 -2.49
N CYS A 228 9.31 6.23 -2.57
CA CYS A 228 10.23 6.65 -1.51
C CYS A 228 9.55 7.05 -0.20
N ARG A 229 8.21 7.02 -0.10
CA ARG A 229 7.51 7.27 1.16
C ARG A 229 7.53 6.08 2.11
N VAL A 230 7.61 4.86 1.59
CA VAL A 230 7.52 3.63 2.39
C VAL A 230 8.87 2.97 2.69
N ASN A 231 9.97 3.44 2.09
CA ASN A 231 11.30 2.87 2.29
C ASN A 231 12.08 3.44 3.50
N ARG A 232 11.43 4.27 4.33
CA ARG A 232 12.05 4.86 5.52
C ARG A 232 12.22 3.83 6.62
N LEU A 233 13.37 3.92 7.32
CA LEU A 233 13.62 3.13 8.52
C LEU A 233 12.64 3.50 9.63
N ASP A 234 12.20 2.50 10.39
CA ASP A 234 11.30 2.67 11.54
C ASP A 234 11.53 1.56 12.57
N GLY A 235 12.67 1.62 13.24
CA GLY A 235 13.12 0.60 14.19
C GLY A 235 13.35 -0.77 13.54
N ASP A 236 13.59 -1.77 14.39
CA ASP A 236 13.94 -3.13 13.95
C ASP A 236 12.74 -3.94 13.45
N SER A 237 11.52 -3.44 13.64
CA SER A 237 10.29 -4.14 13.25
C SER A 237 9.83 -3.86 11.82
N LYS A 238 10.50 -2.96 11.11
CA LYS A 238 10.19 -2.61 9.71
C LYS A 238 11.30 -3.11 8.80
N ASP A 239 11.06 -4.23 8.13
CA ASP A 239 12.04 -4.85 7.24
C ASP A 239 11.96 -4.33 5.81
N PHE A 240 10.75 -3.94 5.35
CA PHE A 240 10.48 -3.54 3.97
C PHE A 240 9.46 -2.42 3.89
N GLY A 241 9.53 -1.64 2.78
CA GLY A 241 8.40 -0.88 2.29
C GLY A 241 7.59 -1.73 1.30
N TYR A 242 6.27 -1.66 1.37
CA TYR A 242 5.38 -2.44 0.51
C TYR A 242 4.62 -1.53 -0.44
N ILE A 243 4.62 -1.89 -1.73
CA ILE A 243 3.88 -1.20 -2.78
C ILE A 243 2.84 -2.15 -3.31
N VAL A 244 1.57 -1.77 -3.19
CA VAL A 244 0.43 -2.52 -3.73
C VAL A 244 -0.18 -1.72 -4.86
N ASP A 245 -0.09 -2.24 -6.07
CA ASP A 245 -0.51 -1.57 -7.29
C ASP A 245 -1.79 -2.19 -7.84
N TYR A 246 -2.83 -1.35 -8.01
CA TYR A 246 -4.11 -1.73 -8.60
C TYR A 246 -4.27 -1.27 -10.06
N LYS A 247 -3.21 -0.69 -10.66
CA LYS A 247 -3.23 -0.11 -12.03
C LYS A 247 -2.25 -0.76 -12.99
N GLN A 248 -1.49 -1.76 -12.54
CA GLN A 248 -0.46 -2.44 -13.34
C GLN A 248 0.64 -1.48 -13.86
N LEU A 249 1.02 -0.51 -13.02
CA LEU A 249 1.97 0.53 -13.40
C LEU A 249 3.37 -0.02 -13.75
N PHE A 250 3.79 -1.09 -13.09
CA PHE A 250 5.13 -1.65 -13.30
C PHE A 250 5.26 -2.51 -14.56
N GLY A 251 4.18 -3.03 -15.11
CA GLY A 251 4.20 -3.63 -16.47
C GLY A 251 4.54 -2.58 -17.51
N GLU A 252 3.93 -1.40 -17.41
CA GLU A 252 4.24 -0.25 -18.25
C GLU A 252 5.61 0.37 -17.93
N LEU A 253 6.03 0.34 -16.66
CA LEU A 253 7.31 0.88 -16.21
C LEU A 253 8.48 0.00 -16.69
N ALA A 254 8.37 -1.33 -16.67
CA ALA A 254 9.40 -2.22 -17.23
C ALA A 254 9.56 -1.99 -18.75
N ASP A 255 8.46 -1.78 -19.47
CA ASP A 255 8.46 -1.41 -20.88
C ASP A 255 8.97 0.02 -21.09
N ALA A 256 8.63 0.95 -20.20
CA ALA A 256 9.13 2.31 -20.21
C ALA A 256 10.63 2.34 -19.91
N ILE A 257 11.13 1.64 -18.91
CA ILE A 257 12.57 1.51 -18.61
C ILE A 257 13.32 1.01 -19.84
N ASN A 258 12.82 -0.04 -20.51
CA ASN A 258 13.41 -0.55 -21.74
C ASN A 258 13.37 0.45 -22.89
N THR A 259 12.38 1.33 -22.94
CA THR A 259 12.22 2.38 -23.96
C THR A 259 13.04 3.63 -23.62
N TYR A 260 13.14 3.99 -22.34
CA TYR A 260 13.86 5.17 -21.84
C TYR A 260 15.36 4.99 -21.68
N THR A 261 15.90 3.76 -21.69
CA THR A 261 17.35 3.53 -21.83
C THR A 261 17.93 4.10 -23.12
N SER A 262 17.09 4.57 -24.02
CA SER A 262 17.49 5.26 -25.26
C SER A 262 17.53 6.80 -25.18
N GLY A 263 17.44 7.45 -23.99
CA GLY A 263 17.86 8.85 -23.88
C GLY A 263 16.89 9.88 -23.28
N ALA A 264 15.89 9.53 -22.48
CA ALA A 264 14.93 10.48 -21.93
C ALA A 264 15.04 10.76 -20.41
N PHE A 265 15.81 9.99 -19.66
CA PHE A 265 16.22 10.33 -18.31
C PHE A 265 17.60 10.98 -18.32
N GLU A 266 17.68 12.27 -18.60
CA GLU A 266 18.93 13.02 -18.54
C GLU A 266 19.51 13.14 -17.11
N ASP A 267 18.77 12.70 -16.07
CA ASP A 267 19.15 12.82 -14.65
C ASP A 267 19.18 11.47 -13.88
N TYR A 268 18.80 10.33 -14.49
CA TYR A 268 18.84 9.02 -13.82
C TYR A 268 19.27 7.93 -14.81
N ASP A 269 20.25 7.13 -14.42
CA ASP A 269 20.66 5.95 -15.19
C ASP A 269 19.59 4.85 -15.09
N ALA A 270 19.35 4.14 -16.19
CA ALA A 270 18.46 2.97 -16.23
C ALA A 270 18.82 1.90 -15.19
N GLU A 271 20.10 1.83 -14.81
CA GLU A 271 20.60 0.97 -13.74
C GLU A 271 20.06 1.38 -12.35
N ASP A 272 19.76 2.66 -12.12
CA ASP A 272 19.23 3.15 -10.85
C ASP A 272 17.78 2.68 -10.62
N VAL A 273 17.01 2.54 -11.69
CA VAL A 273 15.61 2.06 -11.66
C VAL A 273 15.55 0.53 -11.77
N ALA A 274 16.48 -0.10 -12.49
CA ALA A 274 16.56 -1.56 -12.59
C ALA A 274 16.83 -2.21 -11.22
N GLY A 275 17.54 -1.52 -10.32
CA GLY A 275 17.75 -1.97 -8.93
C GLY A 275 16.48 -2.04 -8.09
N LEU A 276 15.43 -1.25 -8.45
CA LEU A 276 14.13 -1.26 -7.79
C LEU A 276 13.23 -2.43 -8.22
N LEU A 277 13.41 -2.94 -9.43
CA LEU A 277 12.58 -3.96 -10.07
C LEU A 277 13.33 -5.30 -10.22
N LYS A 278 14.08 -5.74 -9.21
CA LYS A 278 14.71 -7.06 -9.25
C LYS A 278 13.65 -8.15 -9.27
N ASP A 279 13.69 -9.02 -10.29
CA ASP A 279 13.00 -10.31 -10.24
C ASP A 279 13.66 -11.21 -9.18
N ARG A 280 13.09 -11.17 -7.98
CA ARG A 280 13.57 -11.95 -6.83
C ARG A 280 13.00 -13.34 -6.76
N THR A 281 12.29 -13.79 -7.79
CA THR A 281 11.64 -15.11 -7.79
C THR A 281 12.65 -16.22 -7.52
N ASN A 282 13.83 -16.13 -8.11
CA ASN A 282 14.88 -17.11 -7.92
C ASN A 282 15.56 -17.00 -6.54
N GLU A 283 15.80 -15.78 -6.06
CA GLU A 283 16.33 -15.55 -4.71
C GLU A 283 15.33 -16.00 -3.64
N ALA A 284 14.03 -15.68 -3.82
CA ALA A 284 12.98 -16.12 -2.92
C ALA A 284 12.83 -17.66 -2.91
N LYS A 285 12.95 -18.31 -4.07
CA LYS A 285 12.96 -19.78 -4.16
C LYS A 285 14.15 -20.38 -3.43
N LYS A 286 15.35 -19.84 -3.63
CA LYS A 286 16.55 -20.28 -2.95
C LYS A 286 16.42 -20.13 -1.43
N TYR A 287 16.01 -18.94 -0.96
CA TYR A 287 15.78 -18.66 0.46
C TYR A 287 14.70 -19.57 1.05
N PHE A 288 13.62 -19.84 0.32
CA PHE A 288 12.58 -20.78 0.73
C PHE A 288 13.14 -22.20 0.92
N LEU A 289 13.94 -22.70 -0.04
CA LEU A 289 14.55 -24.03 0.06
C LEU A 289 15.54 -24.09 1.23
N GLU A 290 16.42 -23.12 1.39
CA GLU A 290 17.35 -23.03 2.51
C GLU A 290 16.63 -22.99 3.87
N THR A 291 15.50 -22.25 3.96
CA THR A 291 14.69 -22.20 5.18
C THR A 291 13.96 -23.53 5.45
N LEU A 292 13.51 -24.20 4.37
CA LEU A 292 12.88 -25.51 4.48
C LEU A 292 13.87 -26.57 4.97
N ASP A 293 15.08 -26.58 4.40
CA ASP A 293 16.17 -27.48 4.81
C ASP A 293 16.54 -27.24 6.28
N ALA A 294 16.67 -25.99 6.71
CA ALA A 294 16.93 -25.64 8.11
C ALA A 294 15.80 -26.08 9.06
N LEU A 295 14.54 -25.98 8.60
CA LEU A 295 13.39 -26.46 9.36
C LEU A 295 13.40 -28.00 9.48
N ASP A 296 13.72 -28.68 8.39
CA ASP A 296 13.83 -30.15 8.36
C ASP A 296 14.96 -30.62 9.31
N GLU A 297 16.11 -29.96 9.30
CA GLU A 297 17.24 -30.22 10.20
C GLU A 297 16.81 -30.01 11.67
N LEU A 298 16.10 -28.89 11.97
CA LEU A 298 15.58 -28.61 13.31
C LEU A 298 14.60 -29.69 13.79
N CYS A 299 13.83 -30.28 12.87
CA CYS A 299 12.83 -31.31 13.16
C CYS A 299 13.37 -32.76 13.03
N GLU A 300 14.66 -32.93 12.74
CA GLU A 300 15.24 -34.30 12.52
C GLU A 300 15.07 -35.20 13.73
N GLY A 301 15.17 -34.67 14.96
CA GLY A 301 14.99 -35.36 16.19
C GLY A 301 13.54 -35.72 16.58
N VAL A 302 12.54 -35.24 15.81
CA VAL A 302 11.12 -35.56 16.09
C VAL A 302 10.82 -37.02 15.77
N SER A 303 10.25 -37.74 16.72
CA SER A 303 9.90 -39.17 16.60
C SER A 303 8.90 -39.40 15.46
N MET A 304 9.05 -40.54 14.76
CA MET A 304 8.06 -40.99 13.78
C MET A 304 6.78 -41.49 14.50
N PRO A 305 5.58 -41.22 13.95
CA PRO A 305 5.26 -40.82 12.58
C PRO A 305 5.27 -39.30 12.30
N ARG A 306 5.79 -38.47 13.21
CA ARG A 306 5.80 -37.01 13.12
C ARG A 306 4.38 -36.41 13.08
N ALA A 307 3.54 -36.89 13.97
CA ALA A 307 2.22 -36.32 14.24
C ALA A 307 2.38 -34.97 14.99
N GLU A 308 1.34 -34.17 15.03
CA GLU A 308 1.35 -32.88 15.74
C GLU A 308 1.84 -33.00 17.19
N ILE A 309 1.44 -34.06 17.89
CA ILE A 309 1.84 -34.31 19.26
C ILE A 309 3.35 -34.61 19.41
N ASP A 310 3.97 -35.26 18.42
CA ASP A 310 5.40 -35.60 18.45
C ASP A 310 6.26 -34.30 18.36
N TYR A 311 5.81 -33.31 17.61
CA TYR A 311 6.46 -31.98 17.57
C TYR A 311 6.29 -31.23 18.90
N ILE A 312 5.09 -31.30 19.52
CA ILE A 312 4.84 -30.69 20.83
C ILE A 312 5.77 -31.28 21.87
N HIS A 313 5.87 -32.60 21.96
CA HIS A 313 6.75 -33.28 22.92
C HIS A 313 8.22 -32.93 22.68
N TYR A 314 8.66 -32.88 21.42
CA TYR A 314 10.04 -32.58 21.09
C TYR A 314 10.45 -31.16 21.44
N PHE A 315 9.64 -30.15 21.11
CA PHE A 315 9.98 -28.75 21.30
C PHE A 315 9.58 -28.17 22.66
N CYS A 316 8.54 -28.68 23.29
CA CYS A 316 8.06 -28.16 24.57
C CYS A 316 8.58 -28.97 25.76
N GLY A 317 9.05 -30.18 25.52
CA GLY A 317 9.45 -31.13 26.57
C GLY A 317 8.26 -31.56 27.43
N GLU A 318 8.17 -32.82 27.80
CA GLU A 318 7.37 -33.22 28.96
C GLU A 318 8.17 -32.99 30.24
#